data_a6feb2011938cbc5e9838f7d3184c52b
#
_entry.id   a6feb2011938cbc5e9838f7d3184c52b
#
_cell.length_a   1.000
_cell.length_b   1.000
_cell.length_c   1.000
_cell.angle_alpha   90.00
_cell.angle_beta   90.00
_cell.angle_gamma   90.00
#
_symmetry.space_group_name_H-M   'P 1'
#
loop_
_entity.id
_entity.type
_entity.pdbx_description
1 polymer ?
#
loop_
_entity_poly.entity_id
_entity_poly.type
_entity_poly.pdbx_seq_one_letter_code
_entity_poly.pdbx_strand_id
1 'polypeptide(L)'
;SVVRSWLLDLTADALAKNPTMAGIAPYVEDSGEGRWTVAEAVDLNVAAPVITLSLLERLRSRDDDSFVDKLLAAMRNQFGGHRIKTE
;
A
#
# COMPACT_ATOMS: atom_id res chain seq x y z
N SER A 1 8.77 -22.82 16.57
CA SER A 1 9.77 -22.64 15.53
C SER A 1 11.10 -22.22 16.12
N VAL A 2 12.17 -22.83 15.64
CA VAL A 2 13.53 -22.43 16.02
C VAL A 2 13.94 -21.12 15.36
N VAL A 3 13.30 -20.80 14.24
CA VAL A 3 13.60 -19.57 13.50
C VAL A 3 12.60 -18.50 13.92
N ARG A 4 13.11 -17.51 14.58
CA ARG A 4 12.33 -16.38 15.04
C ARG A 4 12.30 -15.32 13.93
N SER A 5 11.13 -14.76 13.66
CA SER A 5 11.02 -13.70 12.67
C SER A 5 11.61 -12.41 13.21
N TRP A 6 12.69 -11.96 12.60
CA TRP A 6 13.29 -10.67 12.93
C TRP A 6 12.33 -9.51 12.64
N LEU A 7 11.60 -9.57 11.54
CA LEU A 7 10.62 -8.53 11.19
C LEU A 7 9.50 -8.47 12.23
N LEU A 8 9.06 -9.60 12.72
CA LEU A 8 8.03 -9.63 13.78
C LEU A 8 8.55 -9.03 15.06
N ASP A 9 9.81 -9.29 15.41
CA ASP A 9 10.45 -8.67 16.58
C ASP A 9 10.56 -7.16 16.42
N LEU A 10 10.92 -6.68 15.25
CA LEU A 10 10.96 -5.24 14.95
C LEU A 10 9.57 -4.60 15.06
N THR A 11 8.55 -5.31 14.60
CA THR A 11 7.16 -4.85 14.70
C THR A 11 6.74 -4.72 16.16
N ALA A 12 7.02 -5.75 16.95
CA ALA A 12 6.71 -5.74 18.39
C ALA A 12 7.43 -4.58 19.11
N ASP A 13 8.68 -4.34 18.76
CA ASP A 13 9.47 -3.26 19.36
C ASP A 13 8.88 -1.88 18.97
N ALA A 14 8.53 -1.69 17.72
CA ALA A 14 7.93 -0.44 17.25
C ALA A 14 6.60 -0.15 17.96
N LEU A 15 5.75 -1.18 18.11
CA LEU A 15 4.47 -1.05 18.79
C LEU A 15 4.64 -0.81 20.29
N ALA A 16 5.66 -1.40 20.91
CA ALA A 16 5.95 -1.16 22.32
C ALA A 16 6.39 0.29 22.58
N LYS A 17 7.18 0.85 21.66
CA LYS A 17 7.67 2.24 21.77
C LYS A 17 6.62 3.28 21.40
N ASN A 18 5.76 2.96 20.45
CA ASN A 18 4.75 3.89 19.94
C ASN A 18 3.45 3.14 19.56
N PRO A 19 2.62 2.77 20.57
CA PRO A 19 1.44 1.92 20.35
C PRO A 19 0.41 2.51 19.38
N THR A 20 0.31 3.83 19.29
CA THR A 20 -0.68 4.50 18.43
C THR A 20 -0.09 5.00 17.12
N MET A 21 1.21 4.78 16.88
CA MET A 21 1.93 5.32 15.73
C MET A 21 1.84 6.85 15.62
N ALA A 22 1.73 7.52 16.76
CA ALA A 22 1.62 8.97 16.82
C ALA A 22 2.85 9.64 16.18
N GLY A 23 2.63 10.68 15.40
CA GLY A 23 3.69 11.44 14.74
C GLY A 23 4.28 10.77 13.50
N ILE A 24 3.79 9.60 13.13
CA ILE A 24 4.25 8.88 11.93
C ILE A 24 3.24 9.08 10.81
N ALA A 25 3.71 9.59 9.67
CA ALA A 25 2.87 9.74 8.49
C ALA A 25 2.62 8.38 7.82
N PRO A 26 1.43 8.16 7.26
CA PRO A 26 1.12 6.92 6.52
C PRO A 26 1.72 6.94 5.12
N TYR A 27 3.03 7.05 5.05
CA TYR A 27 3.81 7.21 3.83
C TYR A 27 4.93 6.17 3.83
N VAL A 28 5.00 5.34 2.79
CA VAL A 28 5.99 4.28 2.70
C VAL A 28 6.79 4.44 1.41
N GLU A 29 8.09 4.63 1.56
CA GLU A 29 8.99 4.67 0.42
C GLU A 29 9.32 3.26 -0.07
N ASP A 30 9.63 3.15 -1.35
CA ASP A 30 10.20 1.94 -1.91
C ASP A 30 11.64 2.21 -2.37
N SER A 31 12.51 1.20 -2.21
CA SER A 31 13.91 1.30 -2.63
C SER A 31 14.10 0.99 -4.13
N GLY A 32 13.05 0.52 -4.78
CA GLY A 32 13.07 0.13 -6.18
C GLY A 32 13.21 -1.38 -6.42
N GLU A 33 13.66 -2.14 -5.44
CA GLU A 33 13.86 -3.59 -5.59
C GLU A 33 12.55 -4.33 -5.84
N GLY A 34 11.49 -4.00 -5.09
CA GLY A 34 10.17 -4.57 -5.32
C GLY A 34 9.61 -4.20 -6.69
N ARG A 35 9.81 -2.97 -7.11
CA ARG A 35 9.40 -2.49 -8.43
C ARG A 35 10.07 -3.25 -9.55
N TRP A 36 11.37 -3.44 -9.45
CA TRP A 36 12.14 -4.19 -10.45
C TRP A 36 11.73 -5.66 -10.50
N THR A 37 11.48 -6.27 -9.35
CA THR A 37 11.01 -7.65 -9.26
C THR A 37 9.66 -7.82 -9.92
N VAL A 38 8.73 -6.90 -9.70
CA VAL A 38 7.41 -6.92 -10.34
C VAL A 38 7.53 -6.80 -11.86
N ALA A 39 8.37 -5.87 -12.34
CA ALA A 39 8.61 -5.70 -13.76
C ALA A 39 9.18 -6.97 -14.41
N GLU A 40 10.13 -7.62 -13.75
CA GLU A 40 10.72 -8.88 -14.21
C GLU A 40 9.66 -10.00 -14.23
N ALA A 41 8.83 -10.10 -13.22
CA ALA A 41 7.75 -11.09 -13.19
C ALA A 41 6.79 -10.91 -14.36
N VAL A 42 6.42 -9.66 -14.68
CA VAL A 42 5.56 -9.35 -15.84
C VAL A 42 6.24 -9.78 -17.13
N ASP A 43 7.51 -9.45 -17.31
CA ASP A 43 8.26 -9.79 -18.51
C ASP A 43 8.40 -11.30 -18.70
N LEU A 44 8.50 -12.06 -17.60
CA LEU A 44 8.64 -13.51 -17.63
C LEU A 44 7.30 -14.25 -17.59
N ASN A 45 6.18 -13.53 -17.57
CA ASN A 45 4.83 -14.11 -17.43
C ASN A 45 4.66 -14.93 -16.17
N VAL A 46 5.25 -14.47 -15.06
CA VAL A 46 5.18 -15.11 -13.75
C VAL A 46 4.21 -14.34 -12.86
N ALA A 47 3.29 -15.07 -12.24
CA ALA A 47 2.39 -14.46 -11.27
C ALA A 47 3.13 -14.15 -9.97
N ALA A 48 3.03 -12.92 -9.51
CA ALA A 48 3.65 -12.46 -8.26
C ALA A 48 2.67 -11.55 -7.50
N PRO A 49 1.53 -12.09 -7.02
CA PRO A 49 0.46 -11.25 -6.47
C PRO A 49 0.84 -10.53 -5.17
N VAL A 50 1.58 -11.19 -4.28
CA VAL A 50 1.88 -10.60 -2.98
C VAL A 50 2.86 -9.43 -3.10
N ILE A 51 3.94 -9.61 -3.82
CA ILE A 51 4.94 -8.54 -3.99
C ILE A 51 4.37 -7.39 -4.83
N THR A 52 3.53 -7.70 -5.82
CA THR A 52 2.86 -6.68 -6.63
C THR A 52 1.91 -5.84 -5.79
N LEU A 53 1.08 -6.47 -4.98
CA LEU A 53 0.17 -5.78 -4.06
C LEU A 53 0.96 -4.92 -3.07
N SER A 54 2.05 -5.43 -2.53
CA SER A 54 2.91 -4.70 -1.61
C SER A 54 3.46 -3.42 -2.24
N LEU A 55 3.87 -3.47 -3.52
CA LEU A 55 4.31 -2.30 -4.26
C LEU A 55 3.17 -1.29 -4.44
N LEU A 56 1.98 -1.77 -4.82
CA LEU A 56 0.81 -0.91 -5.03
C LEU A 56 0.42 -0.19 -3.73
N GLU A 57 0.50 -0.87 -2.60
CA GLU A 57 0.21 -0.26 -1.30
C GLU A 57 1.21 0.84 -0.94
N ARG A 58 2.49 0.66 -1.28
CA ARG A 58 3.49 1.71 -1.09
C ARG A 58 3.20 2.93 -1.95
N LEU A 59 2.85 2.72 -3.22
CA LEU A 59 2.48 3.81 -4.11
C LEU A 59 1.24 4.54 -3.61
N ARG A 60 0.25 3.78 -3.13
CA ARG A 60 -0.97 4.35 -2.58
C ARG A 60 -0.71 5.18 -1.34
N SER A 61 0.20 4.77 -0.48
CA SER A 61 0.51 5.51 0.74
C SER A 61 1.03 6.92 0.47
N ARG A 62 1.52 7.18 -0.74
CA ARG A 62 2.07 8.47 -1.17
C ARG A 62 1.09 9.31 -1.99
N ASP A 63 -0.11 8.80 -2.22
CA ASP A 63 -1.12 9.48 -3.04
C ASP A 63 -2.23 10.04 -2.16
N ASP A 64 -2.08 11.31 -1.79
CA ASP A 64 -3.04 12.01 -0.94
C ASP A 64 -4.28 12.49 -1.69
N ASP A 65 -4.22 12.51 -3.02
CA ASP A 65 -5.29 13.05 -3.86
C ASP A 65 -5.49 12.17 -5.09
N SER A 66 -5.97 10.96 -4.84
CA SER A 66 -6.10 9.92 -5.85
C SER A 66 -7.12 10.27 -6.92
N PHE A 67 -6.65 10.55 -8.13
CA PHE A 67 -7.51 10.74 -9.30
C PHE A 67 -8.38 9.51 -9.58
N VAL A 68 -7.83 8.31 -9.41
CA VAL A 68 -8.57 7.05 -9.62
C VAL A 68 -9.75 6.94 -8.65
N ASP A 69 -9.52 7.25 -7.38
CA ASP A 69 -10.59 7.22 -6.38
C ASP A 69 -11.65 8.28 -6.65
N LYS A 70 -11.24 9.46 -7.09
CA LYS A 70 -12.15 10.52 -7.50
C LYS A 70 -12.99 10.09 -8.71
N LEU A 71 -12.37 9.47 -9.69
CA LEU A 71 -13.05 8.96 -10.88
C LEU A 71 -14.05 7.87 -10.50
N LEU A 72 -13.68 6.94 -9.64
CA LEU A 72 -14.58 5.89 -9.17
C LEU A 72 -15.77 6.47 -8.41
N ALA A 73 -15.54 7.46 -7.57
CA ALA A 73 -16.62 8.13 -6.85
C ALA A 73 -17.57 8.84 -7.82
N ALA A 74 -17.03 9.51 -8.83
CA ALA A 74 -17.83 10.18 -9.85
C ALA A 74 -18.65 9.18 -10.68
N MET A 75 -18.05 8.07 -11.10
CA MET A 75 -18.73 7.01 -11.83
C MET A 75 -19.85 6.40 -10.98
N ARG A 76 -19.60 6.13 -9.73
CA ARG A 76 -20.60 5.59 -8.81
C ARG A 76 -21.78 6.54 -8.65
N ASN A 77 -21.52 7.84 -8.57
CA ASN A 77 -22.55 8.86 -8.53
C ASN A 77 -23.41 8.82 -9.79
N GLN A 78 -22.81 8.76 -10.98
CA GLN A 78 -23.52 8.72 -12.25
C GLN A 78 -24.35 7.45 -12.41
N PHE A 79 -23.81 6.33 -11.98
CA PHE A 79 -24.46 5.03 -12.18
C PHE A 79 -25.58 4.77 -11.16
N GLY A 80 -25.34 5.04 -9.88
CA GLY A 80 -26.25 4.70 -8.81
C GLY A 80 -26.81 5.87 -8.03
N GLY A 81 -26.51 7.11 -8.42
CA GLY A 81 -26.95 8.30 -7.72
C GLY A 81 -26.33 8.47 -6.33
N HIS A 82 -25.23 7.78 -6.07
CA HIS A 82 -24.53 7.89 -4.79
C HIS A 82 -23.89 9.27 -4.62
N ARG A 83 -24.04 9.81 -3.42
CA ARG A 83 -23.49 11.14 -3.12
C ARG A 83 -21.96 11.11 -3.15
N ILE A 84 -21.37 12.11 -3.81
CA ILE A 84 -19.94 12.36 -3.78
C ILE A 84 -19.63 13.18 -2.54
N LYS A 85 -18.62 12.74 -1.77
CA LYS A 85 -18.08 13.53 -0.67
C LYS A 85 -17.18 14.63 -1.21
N THR A 86 -17.40 15.84 -0.78
CA THR A 86 -16.55 16.98 -1.12
C THR A 86 -15.60 17.31 0.04
N GLU A 87 -14.56 17.98 -0.29
CA GLU A 87 -13.54 18.40 0.69
C GLU A 87 -14.08 19.43 1.69
#